data_b43fc16b772f31275c21f82717592411
#
_entry.id   b43fc16b772f31275c21f82717592411
#
_cell.length_a   1.000
_cell.length_b   1.000
_cell.length_c   1.000
_cell.angle_alpha   90.00
_cell.angle_beta   90.00
_cell.angle_gamma   90.00
#
_symmetry.space_group_name_H-M   'P 1'
#
loop_
_entity.id
_entity.type
_entity.pdbx_description
1 polymer ?
#
loop_
_entity_poly.entity_id
_entity_poly.type
_entity_poly.pdbx_seq_one_letter_code
_entity_poly.pdbx_strand_id
1 'polypeptide(L)'
;FNLLLKWMEKAKLRTIFAAFAVMVIGLGASYTPSLLPKPEKENLVIAGKLGPEPEILANMYKILIEENTDMTVTVKPNFGKTTFLFEALKKGDIAIYPEFTGTVTESLLKPAPQVDHDPEAVYQAARDGIKKQDNLALLKPMAYQNTYAVAVPKKIAQEYGLKTISDLKKVEGQLKAGFTLEFNDREDGNKGLQKVYGLNLQVSTMEPALRYQAIQSGEIQITDAYSTDAELARYDLVTLEDDKQLFPPYQGAPLMKEALLKKHPELEGIL
;
A
#
# COMPACT_ATOMS: atom_id res chain seq x y z
N PHE A 1 -46.07 69.75 -30.05
CA PHE A 1 -45.86 69.50 -28.64
C PHE A 1 -46.05 68.03 -28.30
N ASN A 2 -47.15 67.40 -28.66
CA ASN A 2 -47.48 65.99 -28.41
C ASN A 2 -46.47 65.00 -29.05
N LEU A 3 -45.89 65.35 -30.19
CA LEU A 3 -44.92 64.48 -30.86
C LEU A 3 -43.56 64.48 -30.12
N LEU A 4 -43.18 65.61 -29.57
CA LEU A 4 -41.95 65.78 -28.80
C LEU A 4 -42.02 65.04 -27.43
N LEU A 5 -43.15 65.14 -26.75
CA LEU A 5 -43.43 64.40 -25.53
C LEU A 5 -43.38 62.86 -25.73
N LYS A 6 -44.01 62.36 -26.77
CA LYS A 6 -43.97 60.95 -27.16
C LYS A 6 -42.54 60.48 -27.49
N TRP A 7 -41.74 61.39 -28.09
CA TRP A 7 -40.35 61.05 -28.41
C TRP A 7 -39.48 61.03 -27.13
N MET A 8 -39.70 61.97 -26.21
CA MET A 8 -39.01 61.99 -24.91
C MET A 8 -39.43 60.80 -24.04
N GLU A 9 -40.67 60.38 -24.04
CA GLU A 9 -41.14 59.18 -23.36
C GLU A 9 -40.48 57.89 -23.94
N LYS A 10 -40.41 57.78 -25.28
CA LYS A 10 -39.72 56.67 -25.95
C LYS A 10 -38.21 56.69 -25.65
N ALA A 11 -37.57 57.84 -25.58
CA ALA A 11 -36.16 57.95 -25.25
C ALA A 11 -35.90 57.52 -23.78
N LYS A 12 -36.75 57.95 -22.85
CA LYS A 12 -36.68 57.51 -21.44
C LYS A 12 -36.90 56.01 -21.30
N LEU A 13 -37.87 55.44 -22.03
CA LEU A 13 -38.14 54.00 -22.01
C LEU A 13 -36.93 53.19 -22.54
N ARG A 14 -36.31 53.66 -23.63
CA ARG A 14 -35.10 53.06 -24.19
C ARG A 14 -33.92 53.08 -23.20
N THR A 15 -33.74 54.19 -22.47
CA THR A 15 -32.69 54.34 -21.46
C THR A 15 -32.94 53.40 -20.26
N ILE A 16 -34.19 53.24 -19.83
CA ILE A 16 -34.57 52.31 -18.76
C ILE A 16 -34.31 50.87 -19.20
N PHE A 17 -34.70 50.50 -20.42
CA PHE A 17 -34.43 49.15 -20.95
C PHE A 17 -32.94 48.89 -21.10
N ALA A 18 -32.13 49.86 -21.53
CA ALA A 18 -30.70 49.70 -21.63
C ALA A 18 -30.04 49.54 -20.24
N ALA A 19 -30.46 50.32 -19.24
CA ALA A 19 -29.98 50.17 -17.86
C ALA A 19 -30.36 48.81 -17.26
N PHE A 20 -31.61 48.36 -17.52
CA PHE A 20 -32.08 47.07 -17.08
C PHE A 20 -31.29 45.90 -17.74
N ALA A 21 -31.03 45.99 -19.06
CA ALA A 21 -30.23 45.02 -19.79
C ALA A 21 -28.79 44.96 -19.26
N VAL A 22 -28.15 46.10 -18.97
CA VAL A 22 -26.82 46.14 -18.36
C VAL A 22 -26.83 45.53 -16.96
N MET A 23 -27.87 45.79 -16.17
CA MET A 23 -28.03 45.18 -14.84
C MET A 23 -28.21 43.67 -14.93
N VAL A 24 -29.03 43.16 -15.82
CA VAL A 24 -29.27 41.73 -16.05
C VAL A 24 -28.00 41.05 -16.54
N ILE A 25 -27.26 41.67 -17.47
CA ILE A 25 -25.95 41.16 -17.94
C ILE A 25 -24.94 41.16 -16.82
N GLY A 26 -24.86 42.22 -16.01
CA GLY A 26 -23.97 42.36 -14.87
C GLY A 26 -24.25 41.29 -13.78
N LEU A 27 -25.53 41.11 -13.45
CA LEU A 27 -25.97 40.07 -12.53
C LEU A 27 -25.69 38.66 -13.11
N GLY A 28 -26.02 38.44 -14.40
CA GLY A 28 -25.73 37.21 -15.09
C GLY A 28 -24.22 36.87 -15.08
N ALA A 29 -23.37 37.84 -15.40
CA ALA A 29 -21.92 37.68 -15.37
C ALA A 29 -21.37 37.42 -13.94
N SER A 30 -22.02 37.96 -12.91
CA SER A 30 -21.65 37.71 -11.50
C SER A 30 -22.05 36.29 -11.01
N TYR A 31 -23.10 35.72 -11.58
CA TYR A 31 -23.59 34.38 -11.22
C TYR A 31 -23.04 33.25 -12.10
N THR A 32 -22.50 33.56 -13.29
CA THR A 32 -21.97 32.54 -14.21
C THR A 32 -20.83 31.70 -13.60
N PRO A 33 -19.89 32.23 -12.79
CA PRO A 33 -18.86 31.39 -12.15
C PRO A 33 -19.44 30.36 -11.17
N SER A 34 -20.58 30.67 -10.52
CA SER A 34 -21.22 29.75 -9.58
C SER A 34 -22.12 28.71 -10.24
N LEU A 35 -22.46 28.91 -11.51
CA LEU A 35 -23.26 27.97 -12.31
C LEU A 35 -22.40 27.00 -13.16
N LEU A 36 -21.11 27.30 -13.30
CA LEU A 36 -20.17 26.37 -13.94
C LEU A 36 -19.93 25.19 -12.98
N PRO A 37 -20.09 23.94 -13.45
CA PRO A 37 -19.68 22.80 -12.62
C PRO A 37 -18.22 22.98 -12.25
N LYS A 38 -17.93 22.96 -10.96
CA LYS A 38 -16.52 22.89 -10.51
C LYS A 38 -15.89 21.71 -11.22
N PRO A 39 -14.66 21.84 -11.76
CA PRO A 39 -13.98 20.70 -12.33
C PRO A 39 -13.96 19.59 -11.28
N GLU A 40 -14.44 18.42 -11.66
CA GLU A 40 -14.43 17.26 -10.79
C GLU A 40 -12.97 16.94 -10.44
N LYS A 41 -12.67 16.94 -9.15
CA LYS A 41 -11.32 16.63 -8.70
C LYS A 41 -11.01 15.17 -9.05
N GLU A 42 -9.86 14.92 -9.62
CA GLU A 42 -9.41 13.55 -9.88
C GLU A 42 -9.34 12.78 -8.56
N ASN A 43 -9.95 11.59 -8.54
CA ASN A 43 -9.93 10.73 -7.36
C ASN A 43 -9.01 9.53 -7.59
N LEU A 44 -8.02 9.37 -6.73
CA LEU A 44 -7.15 8.20 -6.72
C LEU A 44 -7.64 7.18 -5.70
N VAL A 45 -7.66 5.91 -6.09
CA VAL A 45 -7.96 4.81 -5.17
C VAL A 45 -6.64 4.23 -4.67
N ILE A 46 -6.39 4.33 -3.36
CA ILE A 46 -5.21 3.74 -2.71
C ILE A 46 -5.65 2.55 -1.88
N ALA A 47 -5.02 1.41 -2.09
CA ALA A 47 -5.34 0.21 -1.34
C ALA A 47 -4.25 -0.15 -0.33
N GLY A 48 -4.62 -0.81 0.77
CA GLY A 48 -3.72 -1.43 1.72
C GLY A 48 -3.83 -2.95 1.67
N LYS A 49 -2.71 -3.66 1.86
CA LYS A 49 -2.70 -5.10 2.12
C LYS A 49 -3.43 -5.41 3.43
N LEU A 50 -3.58 -6.69 3.75
CA LEU A 50 -4.13 -7.13 5.03
C LEU A 50 -3.23 -6.69 6.20
N GLY A 51 -3.84 -6.13 7.23
CA GLY A 51 -3.15 -5.72 8.45
C GLY A 51 -3.14 -4.20 8.70
N PRO A 52 -2.79 -3.77 9.93
CA PRO A 52 -2.87 -2.37 10.33
C PRO A 52 -1.81 -1.47 9.67
N GLU A 53 -0.59 -1.95 9.50
CA GLU A 53 0.49 -1.14 8.93
C GLU A 53 0.22 -0.72 7.48
N PRO A 54 -0.19 -1.61 6.55
CA PRO A 54 -0.56 -1.19 5.20
C PRO A 54 -1.71 -0.19 5.15
N GLU A 55 -2.65 -0.24 6.09
CA GLU A 55 -3.71 0.75 6.23
C GLU A 55 -3.17 2.11 6.65
N ILE A 56 -2.25 2.13 7.63
CA ILE A 56 -1.56 3.36 8.06
C ILE A 56 -0.82 3.99 6.88
N LEU A 57 -0.03 3.22 6.14
CA LEU A 57 0.72 3.69 4.99
C LEU A 57 -0.20 4.26 3.89
N ALA A 58 -1.31 3.58 3.59
CA ALA A 58 -2.27 4.06 2.60
C ALA A 58 -2.92 5.39 3.02
N ASN A 59 -3.21 5.57 4.31
CA ASN A 59 -3.72 6.83 4.85
C ASN A 59 -2.65 7.94 4.88
N MET A 60 -1.39 7.61 5.13
CA MET A 60 -0.28 8.57 4.99
C MET A 60 -0.18 9.08 3.56
N TYR A 61 -0.23 8.20 2.56
CA TYR A 61 -0.24 8.60 1.15
C TYR A 61 -1.45 9.49 0.82
N LYS A 62 -2.63 9.15 1.34
CA LYS A 62 -3.83 9.99 1.19
C LYS A 62 -3.58 11.41 1.68
N ILE A 63 -3.10 11.56 2.92
CA ILE A 63 -2.86 12.87 3.53
C ILE A 63 -1.85 13.65 2.69
N LEU A 64 -0.72 13.04 2.33
CA LEU A 64 0.33 13.69 1.54
C LEU A 64 -0.20 14.18 0.18
N ILE A 65 -0.98 13.36 -0.52
CA ILE A 65 -1.53 13.72 -1.83
C ILE A 65 -2.56 14.84 -1.70
N GLU A 66 -3.52 14.73 -0.77
CA GLU A 66 -4.60 15.72 -0.62
C GLU A 66 -4.12 17.06 -0.09
N GLU A 67 -3.02 17.10 0.68
CA GLU A 67 -2.42 18.35 1.18
C GLU A 67 -1.54 19.06 0.14
N ASN A 68 -1.00 18.32 -0.84
CA ASN A 68 -0.04 18.87 -1.81
C ASN A 68 -0.57 18.96 -3.24
N THR A 69 -1.80 18.49 -3.50
CA THR A 69 -2.45 18.50 -4.82
C THR A 69 -3.93 18.83 -4.72
N ASP A 70 -4.58 19.05 -5.87
CA ASP A 70 -6.05 19.16 -5.95
C ASP A 70 -6.76 17.82 -6.07
N MET A 71 -6.04 16.71 -6.06
CA MET A 71 -6.61 15.36 -6.11
C MET A 71 -7.30 14.98 -4.80
N THR A 72 -8.25 14.06 -4.88
CA THR A 72 -8.87 13.39 -3.72
C THR A 72 -8.45 11.94 -3.67
N VAL A 73 -8.46 11.32 -2.50
CA VAL A 73 -8.04 9.93 -2.32
C VAL A 73 -9.09 9.13 -1.57
N THR A 74 -9.47 8.00 -2.17
CA THR A 74 -10.27 6.97 -1.52
C THR A 74 -9.36 5.85 -1.06
N VAL A 75 -9.29 5.59 0.26
CA VAL A 75 -8.52 4.48 0.81
C VAL A 75 -9.39 3.23 0.89
N LYS A 76 -8.86 2.10 0.41
CA LYS A 76 -9.43 0.75 0.54
C LYS A 76 -8.51 -0.09 1.44
N PRO A 77 -8.70 -0.09 2.77
CA PRO A 77 -7.89 -0.89 3.67
C PRO A 77 -8.24 -2.37 3.55
N ASN A 78 -7.32 -3.24 3.96
CA ASN A 78 -7.52 -4.70 3.96
C ASN A 78 -8.06 -5.26 2.62
N PHE A 79 -7.57 -4.69 1.51
CA PHE A 79 -8.08 -4.99 0.17
C PHE A 79 -7.73 -6.41 -0.30
N GLY A 80 -6.65 -6.99 0.23
CA GLY A 80 -6.25 -8.36 -0.05
C GLY A 80 -4.75 -8.61 0.12
N LYS A 81 -4.31 -9.78 -0.33
CA LYS A 81 -2.90 -10.17 -0.36
C LYS A 81 -2.18 -9.63 -1.60
N THR A 82 -0.84 -9.70 -1.62
CA THR A 82 0.04 -9.17 -2.66
C THR A 82 -0.45 -9.43 -4.09
N THR A 83 -0.75 -10.68 -4.44
CA THR A 83 -1.16 -11.02 -5.82
C THR A 83 -2.46 -10.36 -6.24
N PHE A 84 -3.39 -10.17 -5.30
CA PHE A 84 -4.68 -9.53 -5.58
C PHE A 84 -4.52 -8.03 -5.82
N LEU A 85 -3.75 -7.33 -4.97
CA LEU A 85 -3.48 -5.89 -5.15
C LEU A 85 -2.69 -5.64 -6.45
N PHE A 86 -1.71 -6.49 -6.74
CA PHE A 86 -0.91 -6.36 -7.94
C PHE A 86 -1.76 -6.47 -9.22
N GLU A 87 -2.65 -7.44 -9.29
CA GLU A 87 -3.58 -7.56 -10.42
C GLU A 87 -4.59 -6.40 -10.48
N ALA A 88 -5.10 -5.93 -9.34
CA ALA A 88 -5.99 -4.78 -9.28
C ALA A 88 -5.29 -3.49 -9.76
N LEU A 89 -4.00 -3.31 -9.41
CA LEU A 89 -3.19 -2.19 -9.91
C LEU A 89 -3.02 -2.26 -11.44
N LYS A 90 -2.67 -3.42 -11.97
CA LYS A 90 -2.50 -3.61 -13.42
C LYS A 90 -3.80 -3.37 -14.19
N LYS A 91 -4.94 -3.78 -13.64
CA LYS A 91 -6.27 -3.53 -14.23
C LYS A 91 -6.69 -2.05 -14.12
N GLY A 92 -6.20 -1.33 -13.10
CA GLY A 92 -6.58 0.05 -12.82
C GLY A 92 -7.74 0.18 -11.83
N ASP A 93 -8.10 -0.90 -11.12
CA ASP A 93 -9.09 -0.88 -10.05
C ASP A 93 -8.60 -0.11 -8.82
N ILE A 94 -7.29 -0.02 -8.66
CA ILE A 94 -6.57 0.82 -7.70
C ILE A 94 -5.46 1.59 -8.43
N ALA A 95 -5.11 2.76 -7.89
CA ALA A 95 -4.09 3.65 -8.47
C ALA A 95 -2.71 3.44 -7.85
N ILE A 96 -2.65 3.25 -6.53
CA ILE A 96 -1.41 3.14 -5.74
C ILE A 96 -1.65 2.14 -4.61
N TYR A 97 -0.62 1.41 -4.22
CA TYR A 97 -0.57 0.73 -2.93
C TYR A 97 0.86 0.67 -2.38
N PRO A 98 1.05 0.63 -1.05
CA PRO A 98 2.36 0.38 -0.47
C PRO A 98 2.78 -1.07 -0.72
N GLU A 99 3.89 -1.24 -1.44
CA GLU A 99 4.53 -2.53 -1.69
C GLU A 99 5.89 -2.55 -1.00
N PHE A 100 6.50 -3.72 -0.89
CA PHE A 100 7.80 -3.90 -0.25
C PHE A 100 8.83 -4.41 -1.24
N THR A 101 10.06 -3.86 -1.17
CA THR A 101 11.13 -4.13 -2.14
C THR A 101 11.42 -5.62 -2.31
N GLY A 102 11.57 -6.36 -1.20
CA GLY A 102 11.78 -7.80 -1.23
C GLY A 102 10.58 -8.59 -1.78
N THR A 103 9.35 -8.09 -1.57
CA THR A 103 8.17 -8.73 -2.18
C THR A 103 8.16 -8.56 -3.70
N VAL A 104 8.60 -7.40 -4.19
CA VAL A 104 8.73 -7.20 -5.64
C VAL A 104 9.71 -8.20 -6.24
N THR A 105 10.92 -8.33 -5.67
CA THR A 105 11.95 -9.25 -6.18
C THR A 105 11.53 -10.71 -6.07
N GLU A 106 10.99 -11.16 -4.93
CA GLU A 106 10.73 -12.57 -4.67
C GLU A 106 9.39 -13.08 -5.22
N SER A 107 8.38 -12.20 -5.28
CA SER A 107 7.03 -12.66 -5.63
C SER A 107 6.49 -12.10 -6.95
N LEU A 108 6.84 -10.87 -7.32
CA LEU A 108 6.24 -10.20 -8.48
C LEU A 108 7.09 -10.33 -9.74
N LEU A 109 8.41 -10.30 -9.63
CA LEU A 109 9.30 -10.48 -10.78
C LEU A 109 9.41 -11.94 -11.21
N LYS A 110 9.40 -12.20 -12.49
CA LYS A 110 9.53 -13.53 -13.10
C LYS A 110 10.53 -13.51 -14.25
N PRO A 111 11.68 -14.18 -14.12
CA PRO A 111 12.17 -14.87 -12.92
C PRO A 111 12.57 -13.91 -11.81
N ALA A 112 12.60 -14.39 -10.56
CA ALA A 112 13.15 -13.64 -9.44
C ALA A 112 14.63 -13.30 -9.71
N PRO A 113 15.06 -12.03 -9.53
CA PRO A 113 16.44 -11.65 -9.75
C PRO A 113 17.34 -12.23 -8.67
N GLN A 114 18.57 -12.56 -9.05
CA GLN A 114 19.61 -12.92 -8.06
C GLN A 114 20.30 -11.63 -7.61
N VAL A 115 20.01 -11.17 -6.40
CA VAL A 115 20.60 -9.97 -5.81
C VAL A 115 21.08 -10.26 -4.38
N ASP A 116 22.14 -9.58 -3.98
CA ASP A 116 22.57 -9.58 -2.59
C ASP A 116 21.51 -8.93 -1.69
N HIS A 117 21.47 -9.32 -0.41
CA HIS A 117 20.53 -8.75 0.57
C HIS A 117 20.95 -7.36 1.07
N ASP A 118 21.60 -6.56 0.19
CA ASP A 118 21.79 -5.13 0.41
C ASP A 118 20.50 -4.37 0.06
N PRO A 119 19.98 -3.52 0.97
CA PRO A 119 18.72 -2.81 0.74
C PRO A 119 18.68 -1.99 -0.55
N GLU A 120 19.77 -1.32 -0.91
CA GLU A 120 19.84 -0.53 -2.13
C GLU A 120 19.86 -1.42 -3.37
N ALA A 121 20.61 -2.52 -3.35
CA ALA A 121 20.65 -3.49 -4.46
C ALA A 121 19.27 -4.11 -4.69
N VAL A 122 18.56 -4.49 -3.62
CA VAL A 122 17.20 -5.05 -3.70
C VAL A 122 16.22 -4.00 -4.25
N TYR A 123 16.29 -2.75 -3.79
CA TYR A 123 15.45 -1.67 -4.32
C TYR A 123 15.69 -1.43 -5.81
N GLN A 124 16.94 -1.30 -6.24
CA GLN A 124 17.27 -1.07 -7.64
C GLN A 124 16.76 -2.21 -8.52
N ALA A 125 16.96 -3.47 -8.12
CA ALA A 125 16.47 -4.63 -8.85
C ALA A 125 14.92 -4.66 -8.90
N ALA A 126 14.25 -4.32 -7.79
CA ALA A 126 12.80 -4.24 -7.71
C ALA A 126 12.26 -3.14 -8.64
N ARG A 127 12.79 -1.92 -8.56
CA ARG A 127 12.38 -0.76 -9.37
C ARG A 127 12.55 -1.02 -10.85
N ASP A 128 13.75 -1.42 -11.26
CA ASP A 128 14.08 -1.59 -12.67
C ASP A 128 13.38 -2.82 -13.27
N GLY A 129 13.28 -3.88 -12.47
CA GLY A 129 12.58 -5.11 -12.86
C GLY A 129 11.10 -4.91 -13.08
N ILE A 130 10.40 -4.29 -12.12
CA ILE A 130 8.95 -4.11 -12.22
C ILE A 130 8.56 -3.09 -13.31
N LYS A 131 9.42 -2.08 -13.53
CA LYS A 131 9.27 -1.15 -14.64
C LYS A 131 9.38 -1.87 -15.99
N LYS A 132 10.41 -2.71 -16.15
CA LYS A 132 10.66 -3.46 -17.37
C LYS A 132 9.57 -4.50 -17.65
N GLN A 133 9.13 -5.23 -16.61
CA GLN A 133 8.19 -6.34 -16.76
C GLN A 133 6.75 -5.87 -16.97
N ASP A 134 6.27 -4.92 -16.16
CA ASP A 134 4.85 -4.54 -16.08
C ASP A 134 4.59 -3.04 -16.31
N ASN A 135 5.62 -2.24 -16.63
CA ASN A 135 5.51 -0.78 -16.81
C ASN A 135 4.92 -0.09 -15.57
N LEU A 136 5.36 -0.53 -14.38
CA LEU A 136 5.00 0.04 -13.09
C LEU A 136 6.18 0.83 -12.52
N ALA A 137 5.88 1.88 -11.76
CA ALA A 137 6.83 2.70 -11.04
C ALA A 137 6.83 2.31 -9.55
N LEU A 138 7.98 1.89 -9.04
CA LEU A 138 8.25 1.74 -7.62
C LEU A 138 9.04 2.97 -7.19
N LEU A 139 8.43 3.83 -6.38
CA LEU A 139 9.06 5.06 -5.92
C LEU A 139 10.15 4.77 -4.87
N LYS A 140 10.81 5.83 -4.40
CA LYS A 140 11.84 5.72 -3.38
C LYS A 140 11.27 5.07 -2.11
N PRO A 141 11.96 4.09 -1.53
CA PRO A 141 11.46 3.41 -0.35
C PRO A 141 11.63 4.25 0.92
N MET A 142 10.80 3.97 1.90
CA MET A 142 10.92 4.49 3.25
C MET A 142 12.20 3.95 3.93
N ALA A 143 12.68 4.68 4.93
CA ALA A 143 13.92 4.32 5.64
C ALA A 143 13.79 3.07 6.54
N TYR A 144 12.57 2.64 6.89
CA TYR A 144 12.35 1.50 7.77
C TYR A 144 12.24 0.19 7.00
N GLN A 145 12.46 -0.91 7.72
CA GLN A 145 12.31 -2.28 7.25
C GLN A 145 11.12 -2.95 7.95
N ASN A 146 10.30 -3.68 7.19
CA ASN A 146 9.29 -4.58 7.72
C ASN A 146 9.53 -5.98 7.15
N THR A 147 10.45 -6.71 7.77
CA THR A 147 10.85 -8.04 7.32
C THR A 147 9.90 -9.12 7.80
N TYR A 148 9.82 -10.22 7.05
CA TYR A 148 9.32 -11.46 7.61
C TYR A 148 10.22 -11.94 8.76
N ALA A 149 9.60 -12.59 9.71
CA ALA A 149 10.28 -13.26 10.82
C ALA A 149 9.55 -14.57 11.14
N VAL A 150 10.25 -15.52 11.70
CA VAL A 150 9.67 -16.69 12.36
C VAL A 150 9.70 -16.45 13.85
N ALA A 151 8.55 -16.52 14.50
CA ALA A 151 8.41 -16.23 15.92
C ALA A 151 7.87 -17.43 16.70
N VAL A 152 8.31 -17.54 17.94
CA VAL A 152 7.89 -18.54 18.92
C VAL A 152 7.62 -17.87 20.26
N PRO A 153 6.75 -18.44 21.14
CA PRO A 153 6.65 -17.98 22.52
C PRO A 153 8.01 -18.05 23.22
N LYS A 154 8.34 -17.03 23.98
CA LYS A 154 9.62 -16.96 24.73
C LYS A 154 9.83 -18.19 25.61
N LYS A 155 8.76 -18.70 26.24
CA LYS A 155 8.80 -19.94 27.02
C LYS A 155 9.26 -21.14 26.18
N ILE A 156 8.75 -21.28 24.96
CA ILE A 156 9.12 -22.36 24.03
C ILE A 156 10.57 -22.19 23.58
N ALA A 157 10.99 -20.96 23.26
CA ALA A 157 12.39 -20.68 22.91
C ALA A 157 13.35 -21.07 24.03
N GLN A 158 13.02 -20.80 25.29
CA GLN A 158 13.82 -21.15 26.45
C GLN A 158 13.83 -22.66 26.71
N GLU A 159 12.67 -23.31 26.65
CA GLU A 159 12.49 -24.76 26.88
C GLU A 159 13.32 -25.58 25.90
N TYR A 160 13.31 -25.24 24.63
CA TYR A 160 14.00 -25.99 23.57
C TYR A 160 15.35 -25.37 23.15
N GLY A 161 15.75 -24.27 23.76
CA GLY A 161 17.01 -23.59 23.44
C GLY A 161 17.02 -23.02 22.01
N LEU A 162 15.88 -22.51 21.51
CA LEU A 162 15.74 -21.98 20.14
C LEU A 162 16.25 -20.54 20.08
N LYS A 163 17.20 -20.28 19.19
CA LYS A 163 17.76 -18.94 18.90
C LYS A 163 17.67 -18.59 17.42
N THR A 164 17.90 -19.57 16.56
CA THR A 164 17.93 -19.41 15.11
C THR A 164 16.81 -20.23 14.45
N ILE A 165 16.47 -19.90 13.20
CA ILE A 165 15.52 -20.69 12.40
C ILE A 165 16.05 -22.13 12.21
N SER A 166 17.37 -22.31 12.07
CA SER A 166 17.99 -23.64 11.99
C SER A 166 17.71 -24.51 13.22
N ASP A 167 17.55 -23.91 14.41
CA ASP A 167 17.26 -24.66 15.63
C ASP A 167 15.91 -25.37 15.60
N LEU A 168 14.93 -24.87 14.80
CA LEU A 168 13.63 -25.52 14.64
C LEU A 168 13.71 -26.93 14.12
N LYS A 169 14.82 -27.30 13.45
CA LYS A 169 15.04 -28.68 12.97
C LYS A 169 15.02 -29.72 14.09
N LYS A 170 15.43 -29.32 15.28
CA LYS A 170 15.47 -30.19 16.45
C LYS A 170 14.09 -30.55 17.00
N VAL A 171 13.10 -29.71 16.71
CA VAL A 171 11.75 -29.78 17.31
C VAL A 171 10.60 -29.77 16.28
N GLU A 172 10.90 -29.82 14.99
CA GLU A 172 9.90 -29.70 13.91
C GLU A 172 8.77 -30.75 13.98
N GLY A 173 9.04 -31.94 14.51
CA GLY A 173 8.03 -32.98 14.70
C GLY A 173 7.22 -32.84 15.99
N GLN A 174 7.57 -31.91 16.89
CA GLN A 174 6.93 -31.73 18.19
C GLN A 174 6.09 -30.47 18.25
N LEU A 175 6.42 -29.44 17.44
CA LEU A 175 5.79 -28.13 17.43
C LEU A 175 4.93 -27.96 16.17
N LYS A 176 3.79 -27.29 16.35
CA LYS A 176 2.88 -26.94 15.25
C LYS A 176 3.10 -25.52 14.83
N ALA A 177 3.07 -25.28 13.52
CA ALA A 177 3.17 -23.95 12.94
C ALA A 177 1.81 -23.47 12.43
N GLY A 178 1.52 -22.20 12.66
CA GLY A 178 0.41 -21.48 12.04
C GLY A 178 0.96 -20.33 11.22
N PHE A 179 0.79 -20.40 9.91
CA PHE A 179 1.30 -19.39 8.99
C PHE A 179 0.15 -18.67 8.26
N THR A 180 0.41 -17.42 7.85
CA THR A 180 -0.49 -16.77 6.91
C THR A 180 -0.48 -17.51 5.58
N LEU A 181 -1.60 -17.49 4.85
CA LEU A 181 -1.68 -18.13 3.54
C LEU A 181 -0.63 -17.53 2.58
N GLU A 182 -0.37 -16.23 2.68
CA GLU A 182 0.65 -15.57 1.86
C GLU A 182 2.05 -16.12 2.18
N PHE A 183 2.45 -16.17 3.45
CA PHE A 183 3.75 -16.72 3.85
C PHE A 183 3.92 -18.19 3.46
N ASN A 184 2.86 -18.98 3.62
CA ASN A 184 2.90 -20.40 3.25
C ASN A 184 3.18 -20.64 1.77
N ASP A 185 2.67 -19.78 0.90
CA ASP A 185 2.76 -19.96 -0.57
C ASP A 185 4.02 -19.34 -1.20
N ARG A 186 4.81 -18.57 -0.46
CA ARG A 186 5.95 -17.80 -0.98
C ARG A 186 7.25 -18.60 -0.98
N GLU A 187 8.12 -18.31 -1.98
CA GLU A 187 9.49 -18.85 -2.05
C GLU A 187 10.40 -18.27 -0.95
N ASP A 188 10.15 -17.04 -0.54
CA ASP A 188 10.75 -16.38 0.63
C ASP A 188 9.91 -16.54 1.91
N GLY A 189 9.08 -17.55 1.98
CA GLY A 189 8.26 -17.94 3.11
C GLY A 189 8.44 -19.40 3.48
N ASN A 190 7.34 -20.13 3.71
CA ASN A 190 7.40 -21.53 4.12
C ASN A 190 8.11 -22.43 3.10
N LYS A 191 7.95 -22.20 1.80
CA LYS A 191 8.71 -22.93 0.78
C LYS A 191 10.21 -22.71 0.90
N GLY A 192 10.62 -21.47 1.23
CA GLY A 192 12.01 -21.16 1.53
C GLY A 192 12.51 -21.84 2.81
N LEU A 193 11.68 -21.90 3.87
CA LEU A 193 12.01 -22.65 5.07
C LEU A 193 12.26 -24.14 4.76
N GLN A 194 11.46 -24.72 3.88
CA GLN A 194 11.65 -26.10 3.43
C GLN A 194 12.95 -26.26 2.62
N LYS A 195 13.18 -25.37 1.66
CA LYS A 195 14.30 -25.47 0.70
C LYS A 195 15.64 -25.11 1.32
N VAL A 196 15.73 -24.02 2.08
CA VAL A 196 16.97 -23.45 2.61
C VAL A 196 17.32 -24.06 3.97
N TYR A 197 16.31 -24.21 4.84
CA TYR A 197 16.49 -24.73 6.19
C TYR A 197 16.21 -26.24 6.30
N GLY A 198 15.62 -26.84 5.28
CA GLY A 198 15.24 -28.26 5.29
C GLY A 198 14.14 -28.58 6.30
N LEU A 199 13.36 -27.58 6.71
CA LEU A 199 12.28 -27.74 7.70
C LEU A 199 11.06 -28.40 7.07
N ASN A 200 10.43 -29.32 7.80
CA ASN A 200 9.18 -29.97 7.43
C ASN A 200 8.17 -29.82 8.58
N LEU A 201 7.70 -28.59 8.78
CA LEU A 201 6.79 -28.24 9.86
C LEU A 201 5.37 -28.72 9.58
N GLN A 202 4.64 -29.07 10.66
CA GLN A 202 3.19 -29.27 10.57
C GLN A 202 2.51 -27.90 10.53
N VAL A 203 2.07 -27.48 9.34
CA VAL A 203 1.54 -26.13 9.10
C VAL A 203 0.04 -26.13 8.97
N SER A 204 -0.63 -25.22 9.70
CA SER A 204 -2.00 -24.78 9.46
C SER A 204 -1.98 -23.36 8.91
N THR A 205 -2.77 -23.04 7.89
CA THR A 205 -2.86 -21.68 7.36
C THR A 205 -4.01 -20.93 7.99
N MET A 206 -3.82 -19.64 8.25
CA MET A 206 -4.82 -18.80 8.90
C MET A 206 -4.67 -17.32 8.52
N GLU A 207 -5.69 -16.54 8.83
CA GLU A 207 -5.64 -15.08 8.65
C GLU A 207 -4.64 -14.43 9.63
N PRO A 208 -3.99 -13.30 9.24
CA PRO A 208 -2.95 -12.65 10.04
C PRO A 208 -3.34 -12.39 11.49
N ALA A 209 -4.57 -11.93 11.75
CA ALA A 209 -5.05 -11.63 13.09
C ALA A 209 -5.25 -12.90 13.96
N LEU A 210 -5.55 -14.04 13.34
CA LEU A 210 -5.85 -15.29 14.06
C LEU A 210 -4.59 -16.00 14.55
N ARG A 211 -3.45 -15.84 13.88
CA ARG A 211 -2.20 -16.55 14.25
C ARG A 211 -1.73 -16.21 15.67
N TYR A 212 -1.89 -14.94 16.09
CA TYR A 212 -1.51 -14.54 17.45
C TYR A 212 -2.45 -15.08 18.52
N GLN A 213 -3.73 -15.22 18.20
CA GLN A 213 -4.69 -15.87 19.09
C GLN A 213 -4.40 -17.37 19.22
N ALA A 214 -4.07 -18.05 18.13
CA ALA A 214 -3.69 -19.46 18.11
C ALA A 214 -2.39 -19.74 18.89
N ILE A 215 -1.41 -18.83 18.84
CA ILE A 215 -0.21 -18.89 19.69
C ILE A 215 -0.57 -18.72 21.17
N GLN A 216 -1.42 -17.77 21.50
CA GLN A 216 -1.81 -17.49 22.87
C GLN A 216 -2.58 -18.67 23.49
N SER A 217 -3.45 -19.31 22.71
CA SER A 217 -4.19 -20.51 23.16
C SER A 217 -3.34 -21.79 23.24
N GLY A 218 -2.11 -21.77 22.68
CA GLY A 218 -1.24 -22.92 22.59
C GLY A 218 -1.60 -23.91 21.47
N GLU A 219 -2.51 -23.53 20.58
CA GLU A 219 -2.87 -24.34 19.41
C GLU A 219 -1.69 -24.51 18.45
N ILE A 220 -0.88 -23.46 18.31
CA ILE A 220 0.37 -23.44 17.55
C ILE A 220 1.51 -22.91 18.43
N GLN A 221 2.76 -23.25 18.07
CA GLN A 221 3.97 -22.81 18.78
C GLN A 221 4.93 -22.04 17.89
N ILE A 222 4.74 -22.07 16.59
CA ILE A 222 5.56 -21.36 15.59
C ILE A 222 4.62 -20.56 14.71
N THR A 223 4.99 -19.30 14.42
CA THR A 223 4.23 -18.47 13.49
C THR A 223 5.16 -17.63 12.61
N ASP A 224 4.69 -17.27 11.41
CA ASP A 224 5.26 -16.13 10.70
C ASP A 224 4.85 -14.84 11.42
N ALA A 225 5.68 -13.84 11.34
CA ALA A 225 5.43 -12.51 11.88
C ALA A 225 6.06 -11.46 10.98
N TYR A 226 5.66 -10.22 11.19
CA TYR A 226 6.37 -9.08 10.63
C TYR A 226 7.20 -8.43 11.73
N SER A 227 8.40 -7.97 11.40
CA SER A 227 9.31 -7.37 12.39
C SER A 227 8.74 -6.14 13.09
N THR A 228 7.74 -5.48 12.50
CA THR A 228 7.02 -4.32 13.04
C THR A 228 5.76 -4.68 13.84
N ASP A 229 5.40 -5.96 13.94
CA ASP A 229 4.17 -6.40 14.64
C ASP A 229 4.27 -6.11 16.16
N ALA A 230 3.37 -5.25 16.65
CA ALA A 230 3.28 -4.94 18.09
C ALA A 230 2.90 -6.16 18.94
N GLU A 231 2.26 -7.14 18.34
CA GLU A 231 1.86 -8.41 18.93
C GLU A 231 3.05 -9.25 19.41
N LEU A 232 4.24 -9.10 18.81
CA LEU A 232 5.47 -9.76 19.27
C LEU A 232 5.74 -9.44 20.75
N ALA A 233 5.69 -8.17 21.11
CA ALA A 233 5.86 -7.74 22.50
C ALA A 233 4.62 -8.08 23.36
N ARG A 234 3.42 -7.88 22.82
CA ARG A 234 2.16 -8.11 23.52
C ARG A 234 1.96 -9.54 24.00
N TYR A 235 2.40 -10.52 23.19
CA TYR A 235 2.22 -11.95 23.48
C TYR A 235 3.51 -12.63 23.91
N ASP A 236 4.54 -11.87 24.32
CA ASP A 236 5.86 -12.37 24.77
C ASP A 236 6.46 -13.37 23.79
N LEU A 237 6.47 -12.98 22.50
CA LEU A 237 7.08 -13.76 21.43
C LEU A 237 8.50 -13.28 21.18
N VAL A 238 9.34 -14.21 20.77
CA VAL A 238 10.69 -13.93 20.28
C VAL A 238 10.81 -14.34 18.83
N THR A 239 11.46 -13.50 18.04
CA THR A 239 11.81 -13.81 16.65
C THR A 239 13.11 -14.61 16.64
N LEU A 240 13.15 -15.66 15.83
CA LEU A 240 14.35 -16.46 15.62
C LEU A 240 15.23 -15.77 14.56
N GLU A 241 16.55 -15.82 14.79
CA GLU A 241 17.53 -15.29 13.85
C GLU A 241 17.48 -16.05 12.52
N ASP A 242 17.42 -15.32 11.39
CA ASP A 242 17.52 -15.87 10.05
C ASP A 242 18.98 -16.17 9.68
N ASP A 243 19.57 -17.21 10.29
CA ASP A 243 20.97 -17.56 10.21
C ASP A 243 21.44 -18.03 8.82
N LYS A 244 20.51 -18.27 7.88
CA LYS A 244 20.82 -18.58 6.49
C LYS A 244 20.36 -17.50 5.51
N GLN A 245 19.94 -16.33 6.02
CA GLN A 245 19.58 -15.16 5.23
C GLN A 245 18.53 -15.47 4.14
N LEU A 246 17.45 -16.16 4.53
CA LEU A 246 16.33 -16.45 3.64
C LEU A 246 15.57 -15.17 3.26
N PHE A 247 15.38 -14.26 4.23
CA PHE A 247 14.56 -13.08 4.04
C PHE A 247 15.36 -11.93 3.44
N PRO A 248 14.99 -11.39 2.27
CA PRO A 248 15.60 -10.18 1.74
C PRO A 248 15.17 -8.94 2.57
N PRO A 249 15.79 -7.77 2.34
CA PRO A 249 15.26 -6.51 2.85
C PRO A 249 13.86 -6.21 2.30
N TYR A 250 12.97 -5.71 3.18
CA TYR A 250 11.60 -5.31 2.84
C TYR A 250 11.38 -3.85 3.25
N GLN A 251 11.73 -2.92 2.37
CA GLN A 251 11.45 -1.51 2.54
C GLN A 251 10.13 -1.17 1.86
N GLY A 252 9.24 -0.48 2.59
CA GLY A 252 7.95 -0.03 2.04
C GLY A 252 8.14 1.07 1.02
N ALA A 253 7.49 0.97 -0.13
CA ALA A 253 7.54 1.95 -1.21
C ALA A 253 6.20 2.06 -1.95
N PRO A 254 5.83 3.25 -2.45
CA PRO A 254 4.65 3.40 -3.29
C PRO A 254 4.83 2.68 -4.62
N LEU A 255 3.88 1.82 -4.97
CA LEU A 255 3.82 1.17 -6.28
C LEU A 255 2.60 1.68 -7.06
N MET A 256 2.82 2.13 -8.30
CA MET A 256 1.81 2.68 -9.19
C MET A 256 2.13 2.39 -10.65
N LYS A 257 1.20 2.72 -11.56
CA LYS A 257 1.50 2.67 -13.01
C LYS A 257 2.44 3.80 -13.41
N GLU A 258 3.38 3.54 -14.30
CA GLU A 258 4.21 4.58 -14.94
C GLU A 258 3.37 5.67 -15.60
N ALA A 259 2.21 5.31 -16.15
CA ALA A 259 1.29 6.27 -16.76
C ALA A 259 0.73 7.29 -15.75
N LEU A 260 0.46 6.86 -14.50
CA LEU A 260 0.02 7.76 -13.44
C LEU A 260 1.14 8.72 -13.06
N LEU A 261 2.36 8.23 -12.86
CA LEU A 261 3.51 9.05 -12.53
C LEU A 261 3.85 10.06 -13.63
N LYS A 262 3.71 9.66 -14.91
CA LYS A 262 3.89 10.59 -16.05
C LYS A 262 2.82 11.68 -16.09
N LYS A 263 1.59 11.36 -15.71
CA LYS A 263 0.48 12.33 -15.64
C LYS A 263 0.63 13.26 -14.44
N HIS A 264 1.13 12.77 -13.33
CA HIS A 264 1.31 13.46 -12.06
C HIS A 264 2.75 13.29 -11.53
N PRO A 265 3.74 13.93 -12.20
CA PRO A 265 5.15 13.79 -11.82
C PRO A 265 5.47 14.33 -10.41
N GLU A 266 4.62 15.21 -9.89
CA GLU A 266 4.70 15.72 -8.51
C GLU A 266 4.61 14.61 -7.46
N LEU A 267 3.96 13.47 -7.76
CA LEU A 267 3.82 12.35 -6.84
C LEU A 267 5.18 11.75 -6.42
N GLU A 268 6.20 11.82 -7.28
CA GLU A 268 7.55 11.32 -6.95
C GLU A 268 8.21 12.10 -5.80
N GLY A 269 7.88 13.39 -5.67
CA GLY A 269 8.40 14.24 -4.61
C GLY A 269 7.51 14.30 -3.37
N ILE A 270 6.24 13.90 -3.50
CA ILE A 270 5.25 13.91 -2.41
C ILE A 270 5.30 12.61 -1.61
N LEU A 271 5.49 11.48 -2.29
CA LEU A 271 5.47 10.13 -1.72
C LEU A 271 6.88 9.57 -1.54
#